data_996d1e69d11d50705ded6abd8708d4eb
#
_entry.id   996d1e69d11d50705ded6abd8708d4eb
#
_cell.length_a   1.000
_cell.length_b   1.000
_cell.length_c   1.000
_cell.angle_alpha   90.00
_cell.angle_beta   90.00
_cell.angle_gamma   90.00
#
_symmetry.space_group_name_H-M   'P 1'
#
loop_
_entity.id
_entity.type
_entity.pdbx_description
1 polymer ?
#
loop_
_entity_poly.entity_id
_entity_poly.type
_entity_poly.pdbx_seq_one_letter_code
_entity_poly.pdbx_strand_id
1 'polypeptide(L)'
;MQNFHDLIGGFHHFRANYFLKEKEFFEALAHSQSPKTMVIACCDSRTDPTIVLGCKPGDLFVVRSVAAIVPPPEKAGEYDAVMAAVEYGVKHLNVENIVVMGHSNCGGIAGLFNPHTLKDERYINRWVSLACPAVHEIEEENPDESKAEKARLCEEATVLLSIENLLSYHWVEEAVQAGTLTLHALYYDMHKGLLSVWNGDSENFEPIAK
;
A
#
# COMPACT_ATOMS: atom_id res chain seq x y z
N MET A 1 -14.16 -13.36 16.16
CA MET A 1 -14.04 -11.96 15.66
C MET A 1 -14.25 -11.04 16.84
N GLN A 2 -13.41 -10.03 16.97
CA GLN A 2 -13.54 -9.06 18.07
C GLN A 2 -14.75 -8.16 17.83
N ASN A 3 -15.54 -7.93 18.87
CA ASN A 3 -16.62 -6.96 18.89
C ASN A 3 -16.11 -5.60 19.42
N PHE A 4 -16.97 -4.58 19.45
CA PHE A 4 -16.58 -3.25 19.90
C PHE A 4 -16.04 -3.22 21.35
N HIS A 5 -16.61 -4.01 22.24
CA HIS A 5 -16.14 -4.09 23.64
C HIS A 5 -14.75 -4.73 23.72
N ASP A 6 -14.45 -5.72 22.88
CA ASP A 6 -13.12 -6.32 22.78
C ASP A 6 -12.07 -5.29 22.36
N LEU A 7 -12.43 -4.38 21.43
CA LEU A 7 -11.54 -3.28 21.01
C LEU A 7 -11.24 -2.32 22.17
N ILE A 8 -12.23 -2.00 22.98
CA ILE A 8 -12.02 -1.17 24.20
C ILE A 8 -11.13 -1.89 25.20
N GLY A 9 -11.34 -3.20 25.38
CA GLY A 9 -10.45 -4.05 26.19
C GLY A 9 -9.00 -4.03 25.67
N GLY A 10 -8.84 -4.11 24.33
CA GLY A 10 -7.55 -3.98 23.66
C GLY A 10 -6.86 -2.64 23.94
N PHE A 11 -7.60 -1.54 23.91
CA PHE A 11 -7.06 -0.21 24.26
C PHE A 11 -6.59 -0.17 25.75
N HIS A 12 -7.35 -0.72 26.68
CA HIS A 12 -6.91 -0.79 28.07
C HIS A 12 -5.64 -1.60 28.24
N HIS A 13 -5.54 -2.73 27.52
CA HIS A 13 -4.31 -3.55 27.50
C HIS A 13 -3.13 -2.77 26.93
N PHE A 14 -3.30 -2.12 25.77
CA PHE A 14 -2.27 -1.26 25.14
C PHE A 14 -1.80 -0.18 26.13
N ARG A 15 -2.75 0.54 26.75
CA ARG A 15 -2.43 1.61 27.68
C ARG A 15 -1.62 1.11 28.89
N ALA A 16 -2.04 0.00 29.50
CA ALA A 16 -1.40 -0.54 30.71
C ALA A 16 -0.04 -1.20 30.43
N ASN A 17 0.07 -1.92 29.30
CA ASN A 17 1.22 -2.79 29.04
C ASN A 17 2.24 -2.21 28.05
N TYR A 18 1.87 -1.14 27.33
CA TYR A 18 2.77 -0.52 26.38
C TYR A 18 2.92 0.99 26.65
N PHE A 19 1.85 1.77 26.56
CA PHE A 19 1.89 3.23 26.71
C PHE A 19 2.49 3.67 28.06
N LEU A 20 2.03 3.12 29.19
CA LEU A 20 2.52 3.50 30.51
C LEU A 20 3.94 3.00 30.81
N LYS A 21 4.40 1.96 30.14
CA LYS A 21 5.76 1.43 30.29
C LYS A 21 6.78 2.19 29.46
N GLU A 22 6.34 2.74 28.31
CA GLU A 22 7.16 3.50 27.38
C GLU A 22 6.74 4.98 27.36
N LYS A 23 6.42 5.54 28.54
CA LYS A 23 5.79 6.87 28.65
C LYS A 23 6.61 7.97 27.98
N GLU A 24 7.93 7.99 28.18
CA GLU A 24 8.82 9.00 27.59
C GLU A 24 8.81 8.92 26.06
N PHE A 25 8.80 7.71 25.50
CA PHE A 25 8.69 7.49 24.06
C PHE A 25 7.38 8.06 23.50
N PHE A 26 6.24 7.77 24.13
CA PHE A 26 4.95 8.29 23.69
C PHE A 26 4.79 9.80 23.92
N GLU A 27 5.43 10.35 24.96
CA GLU A 27 5.46 11.78 25.19
C GLU A 27 6.23 12.52 24.07
N ALA A 28 7.35 11.96 23.65
CA ALA A 28 8.08 12.49 22.49
C ALA A 28 7.25 12.45 21.20
N LEU A 29 6.57 11.33 20.93
CA LEU A 29 5.68 11.19 19.76
C LEU A 29 4.47 12.13 19.79
N ALA A 30 3.97 12.50 20.98
CA ALA A 30 2.85 13.43 21.10
C ALA A 30 3.20 14.86 20.64
N HIS A 31 4.48 15.22 20.63
CA HIS A 31 4.94 16.55 20.22
C HIS A 31 5.26 16.66 18.73
N SER A 32 5.75 15.58 18.11
CA SER A 32 6.15 15.59 16.69
C SER A 32 6.20 14.19 16.10
N GLN A 33 6.15 14.13 14.76
CA GLN A 33 6.44 12.93 13.98
C GLN A 33 7.48 13.25 12.91
N SER A 34 8.38 12.31 12.67
CA SER A 34 9.39 12.41 11.62
C SER A 34 9.70 11.04 11.00
N PRO A 35 8.67 10.36 10.45
CA PRO A 35 8.85 9.07 9.80
C PRO A 35 9.71 9.25 8.56
N LYS A 36 10.67 8.35 8.34
CA LYS A 36 11.52 8.33 7.15
C LYS A 36 10.86 7.59 5.98
N THR A 37 9.85 6.79 6.27
CA THR A 37 9.21 5.93 5.29
C THR A 37 7.70 6.13 5.31
N MET A 38 7.14 6.36 4.14
CA MET A 38 5.72 6.28 3.89
C MET A 38 5.38 4.92 3.29
N VAL A 39 4.27 4.32 3.71
CA VAL A 39 3.75 3.07 3.13
C VAL A 39 2.35 3.30 2.58
N ILE A 40 2.15 2.96 1.31
CA ILE A 40 0.85 2.88 0.66
C ILE A 40 0.50 1.40 0.58
N ALA A 41 -0.53 0.97 1.32
CA ALA A 41 -0.90 -0.43 1.44
C ALA A 41 -2.40 -0.66 1.23
N CYS A 42 -2.80 -1.93 1.03
CA CYS A 42 -4.20 -2.27 0.92
C CYS A 42 -4.93 -2.09 2.27
N CYS A 43 -6.24 -1.77 2.19
CA CYS A 43 -7.17 -1.76 3.33
C CYS A 43 -7.45 -3.17 3.89
N ASP A 44 -6.96 -4.24 3.26
CA ASP A 44 -7.18 -5.62 3.67
C ASP A 44 -6.73 -5.84 5.13
N SER A 45 -7.64 -6.32 5.95
CA SER A 45 -7.42 -6.46 7.41
C SER A 45 -6.32 -7.46 7.79
N ARG A 46 -5.89 -8.28 6.82
CA ARG A 46 -4.87 -9.33 7.01
C ARG A 46 -3.44 -8.83 6.78
N THR A 47 -3.28 -7.63 6.22
CA THR A 47 -1.98 -7.11 5.73
C THR A 47 -1.66 -5.74 6.32
N ASP A 48 -1.75 -5.62 7.66
CA ASP A 48 -1.34 -4.37 8.31
C ASP A 48 0.17 -4.15 8.16
N PRO A 49 0.60 -3.06 7.48
CA PRO A 49 2.02 -2.85 7.19
C PRO A 49 2.87 -2.69 8.45
N THR A 50 2.32 -2.11 9.52
CA THR A 50 3.05 -1.95 10.78
C THR A 50 3.39 -3.30 11.39
N ILE A 51 2.46 -4.26 11.30
CA ILE A 51 2.65 -5.61 11.81
C ILE A 51 3.59 -6.40 10.90
N VAL A 52 3.32 -6.38 9.57
CA VAL A 52 4.11 -7.14 8.58
C VAL A 52 5.58 -6.72 8.56
N LEU A 53 5.83 -5.42 8.71
CA LEU A 53 7.19 -4.85 8.69
C LEU A 53 7.81 -4.73 10.10
N GLY A 54 7.11 -5.13 11.16
CA GLY A 54 7.64 -5.13 12.53
C GLY A 54 7.94 -3.74 13.09
N CYS A 55 7.18 -2.72 12.68
CA CYS A 55 7.41 -1.33 13.04
C CYS A 55 6.71 -0.92 14.35
N LYS A 56 7.23 0.14 14.97
CA LYS A 56 6.66 0.78 16.16
C LYS A 56 5.84 2.02 15.76
N PRO A 57 4.99 2.53 16.66
CA PRO A 57 4.35 3.83 16.45
C PRO A 57 5.38 4.92 16.14
N GLY A 58 5.13 5.70 15.08
CA GLY A 58 6.02 6.77 14.63
C GLY A 58 7.03 6.38 13.55
N ASP A 59 7.29 5.08 13.32
CA ASP A 59 8.26 4.62 12.31
C ASP A 59 7.76 4.83 10.88
N LEU A 60 6.45 4.67 10.66
CA LEU A 60 5.85 4.75 9.33
C LEU A 60 4.77 5.83 9.26
N PHE A 61 4.70 6.51 8.12
CA PHE A 61 3.53 7.28 7.71
C PHE A 61 2.71 6.42 6.75
N VAL A 62 1.51 6.00 7.16
CA VAL A 62 0.74 4.98 6.44
C VAL A 62 -0.53 5.55 5.85
N VAL A 63 -0.74 5.31 4.55
CA VAL A 63 -2.04 5.46 3.89
C VAL A 63 -2.50 4.09 3.40
N ARG A 64 -3.79 3.79 3.58
CA ARG A 64 -4.38 2.52 3.13
C ARG A 64 -5.54 2.80 2.19
N SER A 65 -5.48 2.20 1.01
CA SER A 65 -6.52 2.24 -0.02
C SER A 65 -6.83 0.82 -0.49
N VAL A 66 -7.97 0.60 -1.16
CA VAL A 66 -8.24 -0.74 -1.73
C VAL A 66 -7.21 -1.03 -2.80
N ALA A 67 -6.58 -2.21 -2.73
CA ALA A 67 -5.54 -2.71 -3.63
C ALA A 67 -4.24 -1.88 -3.66
N ALA A 68 -3.99 -1.01 -2.67
CA ALA A 68 -2.82 -0.13 -2.62
C ALA A 68 -2.66 0.77 -3.87
N ILE A 69 -3.73 1.06 -4.58
CA ILE A 69 -3.72 1.84 -5.82
C ILE A 69 -3.37 3.30 -5.52
N VAL A 70 -2.49 3.84 -6.35
CA VAL A 70 -2.24 5.28 -6.49
C VAL A 70 -2.87 5.73 -7.80
N PRO A 71 -3.77 6.74 -7.80
CA PRO A 71 -4.35 7.25 -9.04
C PRO A 71 -3.31 8.04 -9.85
N PRO A 72 -3.35 8.01 -11.20
CA PRO A 72 -2.57 8.92 -12.01
C PRO A 72 -3.13 10.35 -11.93
N PRO A 73 -2.34 11.41 -12.23
CA PRO A 73 -2.73 12.81 -12.06
C PRO A 73 -4.08 13.18 -12.68
N GLU A 74 -4.36 12.67 -13.88
CA GLU A 74 -5.59 12.97 -14.62
C GLU A 74 -6.85 12.28 -14.05
N LYS A 75 -6.67 11.34 -13.12
CA LYS A 75 -7.75 10.63 -12.42
C LYS A 75 -7.84 11.01 -10.94
N ALA A 76 -6.80 11.62 -10.38
CA ALA A 76 -6.83 12.14 -9.03
C ALA A 76 -7.88 13.26 -8.94
N GLY A 77 -8.84 13.09 -8.04
CA GLY A 77 -9.88 14.08 -7.82
C GLY A 77 -9.43 15.18 -6.88
N GLU A 78 -10.22 16.26 -6.80
CA GLU A 78 -9.98 17.38 -5.86
C GLU A 78 -9.91 16.94 -4.39
N TYR A 79 -10.57 15.83 -4.04
CA TYR A 79 -10.62 15.28 -2.67
C TYR A 79 -10.01 13.88 -2.60
N ASP A 80 -8.84 13.71 -3.20
CA ASP A 80 -8.15 12.42 -3.19
C ASP A 80 -7.32 12.23 -1.91
N ALA A 81 -7.78 11.34 -1.05
CA ALA A 81 -7.14 11.09 0.25
C ALA A 81 -5.76 10.42 0.13
N VAL A 82 -5.54 9.60 -0.91
CA VAL A 82 -4.24 8.96 -1.13
C VAL A 82 -3.23 10.02 -1.51
N MET A 83 -3.55 10.85 -2.50
CA MET A 83 -2.63 11.90 -2.97
C MET A 83 -2.41 13.00 -1.95
N ALA A 84 -3.42 13.35 -1.15
CA ALA A 84 -3.23 14.27 -0.02
C ALA A 84 -2.23 13.73 1.01
N ALA A 85 -2.27 12.42 1.29
CA ALA A 85 -1.30 11.80 2.19
C ALA A 85 0.11 11.75 1.57
N VAL A 86 0.23 11.42 0.27
CA VAL A 86 1.51 11.40 -0.44
C VAL A 86 2.13 12.80 -0.45
N GLU A 87 1.36 13.82 -0.80
CA GLU A 87 1.84 15.21 -0.81
C GLU A 87 2.30 15.66 0.57
N TYR A 88 1.55 15.33 1.62
CA TYR A 88 1.94 15.65 2.99
C TYR A 88 3.22 14.91 3.40
N GLY A 89 3.35 13.62 3.06
CA GLY A 89 4.53 12.82 3.34
C GLY A 89 5.79 13.40 2.69
N VAL A 90 5.71 13.74 1.41
CA VAL A 90 6.87 14.24 0.65
C VAL A 90 7.20 15.70 1.02
N LYS A 91 6.21 16.61 1.03
CA LYS A 91 6.47 18.05 1.16
C LYS A 91 6.57 18.55 2.60
N HIS A 92 5.94 17.88 3.56
CA HIS A 92 5.88 18.34 4.95
C HIS A 92 6.65 17.43 5.92
N LEU A 93 6.57 16.10 5.74
CA LEU A 93 7.32 15.17 6.58
C LEU A 93 8.72 14.87 6.04
N ASN A 94 8.97 15.20 4.76
CA ASN A 94 10.23 14.92 4.06
C ASN A 94 10.63 13.44 4.20
N VAL A 95 9.68 12.54 3.89
CA VAL A 95 9.97 11.10 3.88
C VAL A 95 11.03 10.81 2.82
N GLU A 96 11.94 9.92 3.15
CA GLU A 96 13.04 9.52 2.27
C GLU A 96 12.67 8.31 1.39
N ASN A 97 11.62 7.59 1.79
CA ASN A 97 11.15 6.40 1.10
C ASN A 97 9.62 6.39 0.99
N ILE A 98 9.11 6.01 -0.19
CA ILE A 98 7.71 5.59 -0.38
C ILE A 98 7.71 4.13 -0.78
N VAL A 99 6.98 3.32 -0.04
CA VAL A 99 6.76 1.91 -0.32
C VAL A 99 5.33 1.72 -0.79
N VAL A 100 5.13 1.12 -1.96
CA VAL A 100 3.82 0.59 -2.37
C VAL A 100 3.83 -0.90 -2.06
N MET A 101 2.94 -1.35 -1.17
CA MET A 101 2.89 -2.74 -0.71
C MET A 101 1.59 -3.41 -1.16
N GLY A 102 1.70 -4.27 -2.18
CA GLY A 102 0.66 -5.20 -2.60
C GLY A 102 0.64 -6.48 -1.77
N HIS A 103 -0.36 -7.32 -2.01
CA HIS A 103 -0.48 -8.59 -1.30
C HIS A 103 -1.27 -9.63 -2.10
N SER A 104 -1.05 -10.91 -1.80
CA SER A 104 -1.78 -12.03 -2.40
C SER A 104 -3.26 -12.06 -1.98
N ASN A 105 -4.12 -12.55 -2.87
CA ASN A 105 -5.57 -12.67 -2.68
C ASN A 105 -6.27 -11.34 -2.35
N CYS A 106 -5.89 -10.29 -3.07
CA CYS A 106 -6.51 -8.99 -2.96
C CYS A 106 -7.93 -9.01 -3.53
N GLY A 107 -8.94 -8.77 -2.67
CA GLY A 107 -10.35 -8.76 -3.09
C GLY A 107 -10.66 -7.67 -4.12
N GLY A 108 -9.97 -6.53 -4.07
CA GLY A 108 -10.12 -5.44 -5.05
C GLY A 108 -9.66 -5.86 -6.45
N ILE A 109 -8.51 -6.53 -6.56
CA ILE A 109 -7.98 -7.03 -7.84
C ILE A 109 -8.81 -8.21 -8.35
N ALA A 110 -9.16 -9.16 -7.49
CA ALA A 110 -10.02 -10.30 -7.88
C ALA A 110 -11.37 -9.84 -8.44
N GLY A 111 -11.91 -8.72 -7.96
CA GLY A 111 -13.15 -8.12 -8.45
C GLY A 111 -13.09 -7.67 -9.92
N LEU A 112 -11.91 -7.27 -10.42
CA LEU A 112 -11.70 -6.87 -11.82
C LEU A 112 -11.87 -8.05 -12.80
N PHE A 113 -11.47 -9.25 -12.37
CA PHE A 113 -11.63 -10.49 -13.15
C PHE A 113 -13.02 -11.15 -12.97
N ASN A 114 -13.86 -10.59 -12.09
CA ASN A 114 -15.23 -11.02 -11.87
C ASN A 114 -16.19 -9.82 -11.84
N PRO A 115 -16.48 -9.20 -13.01
CA PRO A 115 -17.21 -7.93 -13.10
C PRO A 115 -18.64 -7.99 -12.53
N HIS A 116 -19.19 -9.18 -12.32
CA HIS A 116 -20.50 -9.32 -11.68
C HIS A 116 -20.50 -8.98 -10.20
N THR A 117 -19.35 -9.10 -9.52
CA THR A 117 -19.25 -8.85 -8.06
C THR A 117 -19.24 -7.36 -7.71
N LEU A 118 -18.82 -6.49 -8.62
CA LEU A 118 -18.69 -5.05 -8.39
C LEU A 118 -19.66 -4.20 -9.23
N LYS A 119 -20.55 -4.84 -10.01
CA LYS A 119 -21.37 -4.19 -11.04
C LYS A 119 -22.23 -3.03 -10.50
N ASP A 120 -22.80 -3.21 -9.32
CA ASP A 120 -23.70 -2.23 -8.71
C ASP A 120 -23.00 -1.34 -7.65
N GLU A 121 -21.68 -1.44 -7.54
CA GLU A 121 -20.86 -0.81 -6.53
C GLU A 121 -20.21 0.49 -7.07
N ARG A 122 -20.88 1.62 -6.87
CA ARG A 122 -20.47 2.90 -7.47
C ARG A 122 -19.03 3.33 -7.15
N TYR A 123 -18.63 3.21 -5.88
CA TYR A 123 -17.33 3.75 -5.43
C TYR A 123 -16.20 2.76 -5.69
N ILE A 124 -16.36 1.51 -5.26
CA ILE A 124 -15.31 0.51 -5.39
C ILE A 124 -15.02 0.19 -6.86
N ASN A 125 -16.05 0.08 -7.71
CA ASN A 125 -15.88 -0.19 -9.13
C ASN A 125 -15.03 0.90 -9.82
N ARG A 126 -15.33 2.19 -9.55
CA ARG A 126 -14.53 3.30 -10.08
C ARG A 126 -13.10 3.32 -9.56
N TRP A 127 -12.93 2.96 -8.29
CA TRP A 127 -11.61 2.94 -7.67
C TRP A 127 -10.73 1.85 -8.27
N VAL A 128 -11.20 0.60 -8.28
CA VAL A 128 -10.39 -0.51 -8.81
C VAL A 128 -10.20 -0.43 -10.31
N SER A 129 -11.07 0.27 -11.06
CA SER A 129 -10.86 0.50 -12.48
C SER A 129 -9.60 1.30 -12.83
N LEU A 130 -8.99 1.97 -11.85
CA LEU A 130 -7.67 2.59 -12.00
C LEU A 130 -6.57 1.56 -12.28
N ALA A 131 -6.77 0.30 -11.91
CA ALA A 131 -5.85 -0.81 -12.22
C ALA A 131 -6.17 -1.50 -13.58
N CYS A 132 -7.15 -1.03 -14.37
CA CYS A 132 -7.44 -1.61 -15.68
C CYS A 132 -6.22 -1.66 -16.63
N PRO A 133 -5.29 -0.69 -16.66
CA PRO A 133 -4.08 -0.83 -17.48
C PRO A 133 -3.31 -2.11 -17.15
N ALA A 134 -3.06 -2.41 -15.87
CA ALA A 134 -2.41 -3.64 -15.45
C ALA A 134 -3.22 -4.90 -15.82
N VAL A 135 -4.56 -4.84 -15.76
CA VAL A 135 -5.42 -5.96 -16.20
C VAL A 135 -5.22 -6.25 -17.69
N HIS A 136 -5.21 -5.20 -18.54
CA HIS A 136 -5.04 -5.34 -19.98
C HIS A 136 -3.67 -5.95 -20.32
N GLU A 137 -2.61 -5.46 -19.71
CA GLU A 137 -1.25 -5.98 -19.86
C GLU A 137 -1.19 -7.48 -19.53
N ILE A 138 -1.69 -7.86 -18.34
CA ILE A 138 -1.69 -9.27 -17.93
C ILE A 138 -2.55 -10.15 -18.82
N GLU A 139 -3.70 -9.67 -19.31
CA GLU A 139 -4.54 -10.42 -20.24
C GLU A 139 -3.89 -10.63 -21.61
N GLU A 140 -3.15 -9.65 -22.10
CA GLU A 140 -2.42 -9.72 -23.39
C GLU A 140 -1.20 -10.63 -23.28
N GLU A 141 -0.42 -10.52 -22.22
CA GLU A 141 0.81 -11.32 -22.04
C GLU A 141 0.54 -12.77 -21.63
N ASN A 142 -0.58 -13.02 -20.95
CA ASN A 142 -0.90 -14.33 -20.37
C ASN A 142 -2.29 -14.84 -20.87
N PRO A 143 -2.51 -14.97 -22.20
CA PRO A 143 -3.84 -15.28 -22.74
C PRO A 143 -4.40 -16.62 -22.25
N ASP A 144 -3.56 -17.62 -22.05
CA ASP A 144 -3.92 -19.00 -21.72
C ASP A 144 -4.03 -19.26 -20.21
N GLU A 145 -3.63 -18.28 -19.37
CA GLU A 145 -3.68 -18.45 -17.93
C GLU A 145 -5.12 -18.39 -17.37
N SER A 146 -5.32 -19.08 -16.26
CA SER A 146 -6.59 -19.03 -15.53
C SER A 146 -6.88 -17.63 -14.98
N LYS A 147 -8.16 -17.29 -14.76
CA LYS A 147 -8.54 -16.02 -14.13
C LYS A 147 -7.91 -15.82 -12.75
N ALA A 148 -7.71 -16.89 -12.00
CA ALA A 148 -7.10 -16.84 -10.69
C ALA A 148 -5.60 -16.48 -10.79
N GLU A 149 -4.89 -17.06 -11.77
CA GLU A 149 -3.50 -16.72 -12.01
C GLU A 149 -3.34 -15.31 -12.58
N LYS A 150 -4.18 -14.91 -13.52
CA LYS A 150 -4.21 -13.52 -14.03
C LYS A 150 -4.45 -12.51 -12.91
N ALA A 151 -5.36 -12.81 -11.97
CA ALA A 151 -5.57 -11.95 -10.81
C ALA A 151 -4.32 -11.86 -9.92
N ARG A 152 -3.63 -12.99 -9.69
CA ARG A 152 -2.36 -13.01 -8.94
C ARG A 152 -1.28 -12.16 -9.62
N LEU A 153 -1.07 -12.31 -10.92
CA LEU A 153 -0.12 -11.51 -11.67
C LEU A 153 -0.51 -10.02 -11.65
N CYS A 154 -1.79 -9.71 -11.77
CA CYS A 154 -2.31 -8.35 -11.70
C CYS A 154 -2.12 -7.70 -10.32
N GLU A 155 -2.04 -8.47 -9.22
CA GLU A 155 -1.71 -7.94 -7.90
C GLU A 155 -0.31 -7.32 -7.90
N GLU A 156 0.68 -7.97 -8.49
CA GLU A 156 2.06 -7.49 -8.65
C GLU A 156 2.12 -6.32 -9.65
N ALA A 157 1.50 -6.46 -10.83
CA ALA A 157 1.45 -5.41 -11.85
C ALA A 157 0.79 -4.12 -11.34
N THR A 158 -0.25 -4.21 -10.49
CA THR A 158 -0.90 -3.04 -9.87
C THR A 158 0.05 -2.28 -8.95
N VAL A 159 0.97 -2.96 -8.26
CA VAL A 159 2.00 -2.29 -7.46
C VAL A 159 2.92 -1.47 -8.35
N LEU A 160 3.38 -2.05 -9.46
CA LEU A 160 4.26 -1.36 -10.43
C LEU A 160 3.54 -0.18 -11.08
N LEU A 161 2.30 -0.36 -11.53
CA LEU A 161 1.46 0.73 -12.05
C LEU A 161 1.32 1.87 -11.02
N SER A 162 1.19 1.54 -9.73
CA SER A 162 1.12 2.57 -8.68
C SER A 162 2.45 3.31 -8.49
N ILE A 163 3.59 2.66 -8.68
CA ILE A 163 4.93 3.31 -8.71
C ILE A 163 5.03 4.25 -9.92
N GLU A 164 4.60 3.81 -11.10
CA GLU A 164 4.58 4.65 -12.31
C GLU A 164 3.68 5.87 -12.14
N ASN A 165 2.49 5.66 -11.56
CA ASN A 165 1.58 6.76 -11.26
C ASN A 165 2.19 7.76 -10.27
N LEU A 166 2.94 7.31 -9.25
CA LEU A 166 3.69 8.21 -8.36
C LEU A 166 4.71 9.05 -9.13
N LEU A 167 5.48 8.43 -10.03
CA LEU A 167 6.49 9.12 -10.85
C LEU A 167 5.88 10.12 -11.84
N SER A 168 4.62 9.96 -12.23
CA SER A 168 3.92 10.90 -13.10
C SER A 168 3.54 12.24 -12.42
N TYR A 169 3.66 12.34 -11.09
CA TYR A 169 3.56 13.61 -10.38
C TYR A 169 4.90 14.33 -10.37
N HIS A 170 5.02 15.48 -11.04
CA HIS A 170 6.28 16.20 -11.22
C HIS A 170 7.06 16.42 -9.91
N TRP A 171 6.38 16.74 -8.82
CA TRP A 171 7.02 16.98 -7.52
C TRP A 171 7.53 15.69 -6.83
N VAL A 172 7.00 14.50 -7.20
CA VAL A 172 7.56 13.20 -6.81
C VAL A 172 8.78 12.91 -7.67
N GLU A 173 8.64 13.06 -8.99
CA GLU A 173 9.72 12.86 -9.94
C GLU A 173 10.93 13.74 -9.61
N GLU A 174 10.73 15.02 -9.34
CA GLU A 174 11.78 15.95 -8.91
C GLU A 174 12.51 15.48 -7.64
N ALA A 175 11.77 15.00 -6.63
CA ALA A 175 12.37 14.49 -5.39
C ALA A 175 13.19 13.21 -5.63
N VAL A 176 12.73 12.33 -6.52
CA VAL A 176 13.47 11.11 -6.92
C VAL A 176 14.72 11.49 -7.71
N GLN A 177 14.64 12.40 -8.67
CA GLN A 177 15.79 12.86 -9.46
C GLN A 177 16.83 13.60 -8.60
N ALA A 178 16.38 14.31 -7.58
CA ALA A 178 17.27 14.96 -6.60
C ALA A 178 17.91 13.97 -5.61
N GLY A 179 17.51 12.69 -5.64
CA GLY A 179 18.02 11.66 -4.72
C GLY A 179 17.55 11.83 -3.26
N THR A 180 16.49 12.62 -3.03
CA THR A 180 15.91 12.83 -1.71
C THR A 180 14.75 11.89 -1.40
N LEU A 181 14.22 11.20 -2.42
CA LEU A 181 13.14 10.24 -2.31
C LEU A 181 13.46 8.98 -3.12
N THR A 182 13.20 7.82 -2.53
CA THR A 182 13.27 6.51 -3.21
C THR A 182 11.92 5.83 -3.18
N LEU A 183 11.50 5.25 -4.32
CA LEU A 183 10.27 4.48 -4.42
C LEU A 183 10.59 2.98 -4.39
N HIS A 184 9.78 2.22 -3.66
CA HIS A 184 9.95 0.78 -3.49
C HIS A 184 8.64 0.06 -3.76
N ALA A 185 8.69 -1.01 -4.55
CA ALA A 185 7.57 -1.91 -4.76
C ALA A 185 7.78 -3.17 -3.92
N LEU A 186 6.83 -3.47 -3.04
CA LEU A 186 6.81 -4.68 -2.22
C LEU A 186 5.56 -5.52 -2.51
N TYR A 187 5.71 -6.83 -2.42
CA TYR A 187 4.59 -7.77 -2.51
C TYR A 187 4.64 -8.79 -1.37
N TYR A 188 3.53 -8.88 -0.62
CA TYR A 188 3.40 -9.80 0.51
C TYR A 188 2.53 -11.01 0.15
N ASP A 189 3.15 -12.18 0.05
CA ASP A 189 2.45 -13.46 -0.10
C ASP A 189 1.97 -13.96 1.28
N MET A 190 0.67 -13.81 1.55
CA MET A 190 0.07 -14.22 2.82
C MET A 190 0.08 -15.74 3.05
N HIS A 191 0.09 -16.54 1.98
CA HIS A 191 0.11 -18.00 2.12
C HIS A 191 1.48 -18.53 2.57
N LYS A 192 2.53 -17.90 2.05
CA LYS A 192 3.91 -18.29 2.35
C LYS A 192 4.51 -17.47 3.49
N GLY A 193 3.87 -16.34 3.88
CA GLY A 193 4.45 -15.39 4.81
C GLY A 193 5.75 -14.78 4.26
N LEU A 194 5.83 -14.59 2.95
CA LEU A 194 7.00 -14.05 2.25
C LEU A 194 6.75 -12.63 1.80
N LEU A 195 7.74 -11.78 2.03
CA LEU A 195 7.80 -10.44 1.48
C LEU A 195 8.83 -10.44 0.33
N SER A 196 8.43 -9.90 -0.82
CA SER A 196 9.28 -9.75 -2.00
C SER A 196 9.43 -8.27 -2.34
N VAL A 197 10.58 -7.92 -2.91
CA VAL A 197 10.90 -6.59 -3.42
C VAL A 197 11.09 -6.68 -4.93
N TRP A 198 10.61 -5.67 -5.63
CA TRP A 198 10.86 -5.55 -7.07
C TRP A 198 12.34 -5.32 -7.35
N ASN A 199 12.90 -6.15 -8.21
CA ASN A 199 14.25 -6.00 -8.74
C ASN A 199 14.17 -5.58 -10.22
N GLY A 200 14.58 -4.35 -10.54
CA GLY A 200 14.55 -3.83 -11.90
C GLY A 200 15.53 -4.48 -12.86
N ASP A 201 16.60 -5.15 -12.36
CA ASP A 201 17.56 -5.84 -13.23
C ASP A 201 17.02 -7.19 -13.72
N SER A 202 16.26 -7.90 -12.88
CA SER A 202 15.64 -9.19 -13.22
C SER A 202 14.19 -9.05 -13.69
N GLU A 203 13.61 -7.84 -13.57
CA GLU A 203 12.20 -7.54 -13.84
C GLU A 203 11.24 -8.52 -13.10
N ASN A 204 11.55 -8.80 -11.83
CA ASN A 204 10.78 -9.70 -11.01
C ASN A 204 10.70 -9.26 -9.54
N PHE A 205 9.65 -9.73 -8.85
CA PHE A 205 9.57 -9.64 -7.40
C PHE A 205 10.40 -10.76 -6.76
N GLU A 206 11.49 -10.42 -6.12
CA GLU A 206 12.40 -11.36 -5.48
C GLU A 206 12.14 -11.43 -3.97
N PRO A 207 12.05 -12.64 -3.39
CA PRO A 207 11.90 -12.79 -1.95
C PRO A 207 13.06 -12.15 -1.20
N ILE A 208 12.74 -11.38 -0.15
CA ILE A 208 13.76 -10.85 0.75
C ILE A 208 14.39 -12.04 1.49
N ALA A 209 15.68 -12.26 1.26
CA ALA A 209 16.43 -13.32 1.92
C ALA A 209 16.47 -13.09 3.44
N LYS A 210 16.45 -14.22 4.19
CA LYS A 210 16.61 -14.21 5.66
C LYS A 210 18.03 -13.81 6.06
#